data_2986717a7fcb01e4677e3456b803e8b4
#
_entry.id   2986717a7fcb01e4677e3456b803e8b4
#
_cell.length_a   1.000
_cell.length_b   1.000
_cell.length_c   1.000
_cell.angle_alpha   90.00
_cell.angle_beta   90.00
_cell.angle_gamma   90.00
#
_symmetry.space_group_name_H-M   'P 1'
#
loop_
_entity.id
_entity.type
_entity.pdbx_description
1 polymer ?
#
loop_
_entity_poly.entity_id
_entity_poly.type
_entity_poly.pdbx_seq_one_letter_code
_entity_poly.pdbx_strand_id
1 'polypeptide(L)'
;MAAGKSTIGKKLARKLGVKFYDVDDMVVTEHGPVSDIFYAQGEQQFRKYEYEAICKALDSEPGIIALGGGAVTYDESLKVLKKRAYRVFVKVPPEQILGRLRRSHTVRPLIGATPSLSKIKELYTARMPRYSHSDYVVEAQDMSTAQVVDQIAQWLHKKNIKL
;
A
#
# COMPACT_ATOMS: atom_id res chain seq x y z
N MET A 1 -6.08 -2.09 1.51
CA MET A 1 -6.59 -3.30 0.84
C MET A 1 -7.28 -2.91 -0.45
N ALA A 2 -7.01 -3.59 -1.57
CA ALA A 2 -7.72 -3.42 -2.86
C ALA A 2 -7.99 -1.95 -3.30
N ALA A 3 -7.23 -0.98 -2.79
CA ALA A 3 -7.34 0.43 -3.18
C ALA A 3 -6.69 0.71 -4.55
N GLY A 4 -6.04 -0.29 -5.16
CA GLY A 4 -5.37 -0.15 -6.45
C GLY A 4 -3.96 0.44 -6.36
N LYS A 5 -3.29 0.37 -5.22
CA LYS A 5 -1.98 0.98 -4.98
C LYS A 5 -0.90 0.58 -5.99
N SER A 6 -0.77 -0.71 -6.28
CA SER A 6 0.21 -1.19 -7.29
C SER A 6 -0.08 -0.62 -8.69
N THR A 7 -1.34 -0.59 -9.10
CA THR A 7 -1.74 -0.02 -10.39
C THR A 7 -1.51 1.49 -10.44
N ILE A 8 -1.89 2.19 -9.38
CA ILE A 8 -1.68 3.64 -9.24
C ILE A 8 -0.17 3.93 -9.23
N GLY A 9 0.60 3.21 -8.41
CA GLY A 9 2.04 3.37 -8.28
C GLY A 9 2.79 3.15 -9.59
N LYS A 10 2.49 2.07 -10.32
CA LYS A 10 3.07 1.79 -11.64
C LYS A 10 2.80 2.91 -12.65
N LYS A 11 1.55 3.42 -12.69
CA LYS A 11 1.18 4.51 -13.60
C LYS A 11 1.83 5.84 -13.19
N LEU A 12 1.89 6.13 -11.88
CA LEU A 12 2.54 7.32 -11.35
C LEU A 12 4.04 7.32 -11.65
N ALA A 13 4.73 6.21 -11.37
CA ALA A 13 6.15 6.05 -11.67
C ALA A 13 6.45 6.27 -13.16
N ARG A 14 5.64 5.67 -14.05
CA ARG A 14 5.76 5.89 -15.50
C ARG A 14 5.57 7.36 -15.88
N LYS A 15 4.56 8.04 -15.29
CA LYS A 15 4.28 9.46 -15.55
C LYS A 15 5.43 10.37 -15.12
N LEU A 16 6.10 10.02 -14.02
CA LEU A 16 7.20 10.80 -13.45
C LEU A 16 8.59 10.39 -13.99
N GLY A 17 8.69 9.30 -14.76
CA GLY A 17 9.96 8.77 -15.26
C GLY A 17 10.88 8.18 -14.19
N VAL A 18 10.31 7.63 -13.10
CA VAL A 18 11.05 7.09 -11.96
C VAL A 18 10.82 5.60 -11.76
N LYS A 19 11.60 4.96 -10.88
CA LYS A 19 11.45 3.54 -10.53
C LYS A 19 10.14 3.25 -9.78
N PHE A 20 9.68 2.02 -9.89
CA PHE A 20 8.54 1.52 -9.14
C PHE A 20 8.92 0.27 -8.33
N TYR A 21 8.56 0.25 -7.06
CA TYR A 21 8.78 -0.86 -6.14
C TYR A 21 7.44 -1.30 -5.55
N ASP A 22 7.11 -2.57 -5.67
CA ASP A 22 5.96 -3.18 -4.98
C ASP A 22 6.50 -4.04 -3.84
N VAL A 23 6.24 -3.64 -2.61
CA VAL A 23 6.78 -4.32 -1.43
C VAL A 23 6.21 -5.74 -1.29
N ASP A 24 4.94 -5.95 -1.62
CA ASP A 24 4.34 -7.29 -1.61
C ASP A 24 5.04 -8.20 -2.64
N ASP A 25 5.30 -7.71 -3.87
CA ASP A 25 6.03 -8.45 -4.91
C ASP A 25 7.49 -8.76 -4.48
N MET A 26 8.16 -7.81 -3.81
CA MET A 26 9.53 -8.01 -3.30
C MET A 26 9.59 -9.12 -2.25
N VAL A 27 8.64 -9.12 -1.29
CA VAL A 27 8.54 -10.17 -0.28
C VAL A 27 8.25 -11.52 -0.93
N VAL A 28 7.32 -11.58 -1.89
CA VAL A 28 6.98 -12.83 -2.59
C VAL A 28 8.18 -13.38 -3.36
N THR A 29 8.97 -12.51 -3.99
CA THR A 29 10.17 -12.92 -4.73
C THR A 29 11.23 -13.57 -3.85
N GLU A 30 11.39 -13.09 -2.60
CA GLU A 30 12.44 -13.57 -1.69
C GLU A 30 11.97 -14.72 -0.77
N HIS A 31 10.71 -14.70 -0.37
CA HIS A 31 10.20 -15.58 0.69
C HIS A 31 9.02 -16.45 0.27
N GLY A 32 8.57 -16.34 -0.98
CA GLY A 32 7.43 -17.09 -1.49
C GLY A 32 6.06 -16.44 -1.19
N PRO A 33 4.96 -17.13 -1.49
CA PRO A 33 3.61 -16.58 -1.41
C PRO A 33 3.24 -16.09 -0.02
N VAL A 34 2.56 -14.93 0.05
CA VAL A 34 2.14 -14.31 1.32
C VAL A 34 1.30 -15.26 2.18
N SER A 35 0.40 -16.05 1.55
CA SER A 35 -0.41 -17.06 2.26
C SER A 35 0.44 -18.08 3.01
N ASP A 36 1.51 -18.54 2.38
CA ASP A 36 2.39 -19.58 2.91
C ASP A 36 3.22 -19.04 4.07
N ILE A 37 3.71 -17.79 3.96
CA ILE A 37 4.39 -17.10 5.05
C ILE A 37 3.46 -16.96 6.26
N PHE A 38 2.22 -16.51 6.06
CA PHE A 38 1.25 -16.36 7.14
C PHE A 38 0.90 -17.70 7.80
N TYR A 39 0.74 -18.75 7.01
CA TYR A 39 0.42 -20.09 7.51
C TYR A 39 1.59 -20.70 8.29
N ALA A 40 2.80 -20.64 7.74
CA ALA A 40 3.97 -21.31 8.31
C ALA A 40 4.64 -20.50 9.44
N GLN A 41 4.65 -19.16 9.36
CA GLN A 41 5.47 -18.30 10.20
C GLN A 41 4.67 -17.18 10.91
N GLY A 42 3.41 -16.98 10.54
CA GLY A 42 2.53 -15.98 11.12
C GLY A 42 2.71 -14.56 10.62
N GLU A 43 1.78 -13.67 11.04
CA GLU A 43 1.76 -12.26 10.61
C GLU A 43 3.01 -11.50 11.04
N GLN A 44 3.52 -11.74 12.25
CA GLN A 44 4.68 -11.02 12.78
C GLN A 44 5.93 -11.20 11.91
N GLN A 45 6.17 -12.42 11.44
CA GLN A 45 7.29 -12.70 10.54
C GLN A 45 7.10 -12.06 9.17
N PHE A 46 5.89 -12.09 8.62
CA PHE A 46 5.56 -11.37 7.40
C PHE A 46 5.85 -9.86 7.53
N ARG A 47 5.50 -9.23 8.67
CA ARG A 47 5.80 -7.81 8.90
C ARG A 47 7.29 -7.50 8.96
N LYS A 48 8.12 -8.42 9.43
CA LYS A 48 9.59 -8.27 9.36
C LYS A 48 10.09 -8.30 7.93
N TYR A 49 9.64 -9.26 7.13
CA TYR A 49 9.99 -9.32 5.70
C TYR A 49 9.50 -8.09 4.93
N GLU A 50 8.28 -7.62 5.23
CA GLU A 50 7.74 -6.38 4.66
C GLU A 50 8.60 -5.16 5.04
N TYR A 51 9.07 -5.07 6.28
CA TYR A 51 10.01 -4.03 6.74
C TYR A 51 11.35 -4.09 6.01
N GLU A 52 11.95 -5.27 5.86
CA GLU A 52 13.21 -5.45 5.13
C GLU A 52 13.07 -5.03 3.67
N ALA A 53 11.98 -5.41 3.01
CA ALA A 53 11.69 -5.00 1.64
C ALA A 53 11.48 -3.47 1.53
N ILE A 54 10.83 -2.83 2.51
CA ILE A 54 10.71 -1.37 2.59
C ILE A 54 12.10 -0.72 2.69
N CYS A 55 12.97 -1.20 3.57
CA CYS A 55 14.33 -0.67 3.70
C CYS A 55 15.11 -0.80 2.40
N LYS A 56 15.07 -1.96 1.75
CA LYS A 56 15.69 -2.18 0.44
C LYS A 56 15.18 -1.19 -0.61
N ALA A 57 13.87 -0.98 -0.69
CA ALA A 57 13.30 -0.02 -1.64
C ALA A 57 13.74 1.41 -1.35
N LEU A 58 13.84 1.79 -0.07
CA LEU A 58 14.31 3.11 0.36
C LEU A 58 15.83 3.33 0.12
N ASP A 59 16.62 2.27 0.09
CA ASP A 59 18.06 2.31 -0.18
C ASP A 59 18.38 2.23 -1.69
N SER A 60 17.38 1.97 -2.52
CA SER A 60 17.48 1.93 -3.98
C SER A 60 17.35 3.33 -4.60
N GLU A 61 17.35 3.40 -5.93
CA GLU A 61 17.10 4.66 -6.65
C GLU A 61 15.76 5.28 -6.24
N PRO A 62 15.64 6.62 -6.16
CA PRO A 62 14.37 7.29 -5.87
C PRO A 62 13.22 6.82 -6.76
N GLY A 63 12.05 6.64 -6.18
CA GLY A 63 10.93 6.09 -6.92
C GLY A 63 9.62 6.06 -6.14
N ILE A 64 8.65 5.38 -6.72
CA ILE A 64 7.33 5.15 -6.11
C ILE A 64 7.31 3.78 -5.45
N ILE A 65 7.00 3.74 -4.17
CA ILE A 65 6.92 2.50 -3.38
C ILE A 65 5.45 2.22 -3.07
N ALA A 66 4.92 1.10 -3.55
CA ALA A 66 3.60 0.61 -3.18
C ALA A 66 3.72 -0.31 -1.95
N LEU A 67 2.96 0.00 -0.91
CA LEU A 67 2.97 -0.73 0.35
C LEU A 67 1.76 -1.66 0.49
N GLY A 68 1.94 -2.80 1.15
CA GLY A 68 0.85 -3.59 1.69
C GLY A 68 -0.02 -2.76 2.64
N GLY A 69 -1.33 -3.08 2.72
CA GLY A 69 -2.25 -2.30 3.57
C GLY A 69 -1.97 -2.40 5.07
N GLY A 70 -1.15 -3.34 5.50
CA GLY A 70 -0.74 -3.50 6.89
C GLY A 70 0.66 -2.99 7.22
N ALA A 71 1.45 -2.57 6.24
CA ALA A 71 2.84 -2.17 6.43
C ALA A 71 3.02 -1.09 7.52
N VAL A 72 2.11 -0.11 7.56
CA VAL A 72 2.15 0.98 8.56
C VAL A 72 1.65 0.56 9.95
N THR A 73 1.16 -0.68 10.13
CA THR A 73 0.78 -1.20 11.45
C THR A 73 1.99 -1.75 12.23
N TYR A 74 3.09 -2.01 11.56
CA TYR A 74 4.36 -2.35 12.16
C TYR A 74 5.15 -1.09 12.47
N ASP A 75 5.54 -0.90 13.73
CA ASP A 75 6.08 0.38 14.21
C ASP A 75 7.42 0.74 13.56
N GLU A 76 8.27 -0.24 13.31
CA GLU A 76 9.57 -0.05 12.65
C GLU A 76 9.38 0.44 11.21
N SER A 77 8.44 -0.17 10.46
CA SER A 77 8.10 0.29 9.11
C SER A 77 7.57 1.73 9.13
N LEU A 78 6.68 2.04 10.07
CA LEU A 78 6.13 3.39 10.19
C LEU A 78 7.21 4.42 10.52
N LYS A 79 8.15 4.09 11.43
CA LYS A 79 9.27 4.98 11.81
C LYS A 79 10.18 5.29 10.63
N VAL A 80 10.61 4.27 9.88
CA VAL A 80 11.51 4.48 8.73
C VAL A 80 10.82 5.25 7.61
N LEU A 81 9.55 4.95 7.32
CA LEU A 81 8.76 5.65 6.32
C LEU A 81 8.54 7.13 6.68
N LYS A 82 8.24 7.44 7.95
CA LYS A 82 8.11 8.82 8.43
C LYS A 82 9.39 9.64 8.23
N LYS A 83 10.54 9.00 8.35
CA LYS A 83 11.84 9.68 8.27
C LYS A 83 12.35 9.84 6.84
N ARG A 84 12.02 8.91 5.93
CA ARG A 84 12.69 8.76 4.64
C ARG A 84 11.79 8.86 3.41
N ALA A 85 10.46 8.94 3.59
CA ALA A 85 9.53 8.96 2.47
C ALA A 85 8.37 9.92 2.68
N TYR A 86 7.85 10.47 1.58
CA TYR A 86 6.55 11.12 1.57
C TYR A 86 5.46 10.05 1.44
N ARG A 87 4.48 10.08 2.33
CA ARG A 87 3.45 9.04 2.45
C ARG A 87 2.13 9.56 1.89
N VAL A 88 1.62 8.85 0.91
CA VAL A 88 0.33 9.15 0.28
C VAL A 88 -0.68 8.07 0.67
N PHE A 89 -1.78 8.46 1.26
CA PHE A 89 -2.90 7.59 1.56
C PHE A 89 -3.98 7.70 0.47
N VAL A 90 -4.19 6.61 -0.25
CA VAL A 90 -5.32 6.49 -1.20
C VAL A 90 -6.51 5.95 -0.44
N LYS A 91 -7.43 6.84 -0.07
CA LYS A 91 -8.59 6.55 0.74
C LYS A 91 -9.76 6.14 -0.15
N VAL A 92 -10.18 4.89 -0.02
CA VAL A 92 -11.29 4.27 -0.77
C VAL A 92 -12.33 3.79 0.25
N PRO A 93 -13.64 4.07 0.06
CA PRO A 93 -14.68 3.59 0.96
C PRO A 93 -14.71 2.07 1.11
N PRO A 94 -15.03 1.53 2.31
CA PRO A 94 -15.11 0.09 2.55
C PRO A 94 -16.02 -0.67 1.58
N GLU A 95 -17.11 -0.07 1.16
CA GLU A 95 -18.07 -0.64 0.22
C GLU A 95 -17.45 -0.86 -1.18
N GLN A 96 -16.66 0.11 -1.67
CA GLN A 96 -15.92 -0.03 -2.93
C GLN A 96 -14.78 -1.05 -2.81
N ILE A 97 -14.13 -1.12 -1.65
CA ILE A 97 -13.11 -2.14 -1.35
C ILE A 97 -13.74 -3.54 -1.46
N LEU A 98 -14.91 -3.74 -0.84
CA LEU A 98 -15.65 -5.01 -0.92
C LEU A 98 -15.95 -5.40 -2.36
N GLY A 99 -16.48 -4.46 -3.16
CA GLY A 99 -16.77 -4.68 -4.56
C GLY A 99 -15.54 -5.09 -5.40
N ARG A 100 -14.37 -4.51 -5.10
CA ARG A 100 -13.10 -4.86 -5.76
C ARG A 100 -12.59 -6.23 -5.31
N LEU A 101 -12.69 -6.56 -4.03
CA LEU A 101 -12.26 -7.84 -3.47
C LEU A 101 -13.07 -9.01 -4.03
N ARG A 102 -14.39 -8.86 -4.17
CA ARG A 102 -15.27 -9.89 -4.76
C ARG A 102 -14.94 -10.20 -6.22
N ARG A 103 -14.37 -9.25 -6.96
CA ARG A 103 -13.92 -9.42 -8.36
C ARG A 103 -12.46 -9.90 -8.46
N SER A 104 -11.73 -9.94 -7.35
CA SER A 104 -10.34 -10.38 -7.32
C SER A 104 -10.28 -11.84 -6.87
N HIS A 105 -9.51 -12.66 -7.57
CA HIS A 105 -9.22 -14.03 -7.18
C HIS A 105 -8.08 -14.16 -6.15
N THR A 106 -7.51 -13.04 -5.73
CA THR A 106 -6.37 -13.05 -4.77
C THR A 106 -6.87 -13.27 -3.36
N VAL A 107 -6.52 -14.40 -2.77
CA VAL A 107 -6.76 -14.67 -1.35
C VAL A 107 -5.91 -13.76 -0.48
N ARG A 108 -6.55 -13.13 0.52
CA ARG A 108 -5.87 -12.24 1.47
C ARG A 108 -5.99 -12.82 2.88
N PRO A 109 -4.86 -13.20 3.53
CA PRO A 109 -4.90 -13.93 4.81
C PRO A 109 -5.79 -13.28 5.88
N LEU A 110 -5.73 -11.94 6.04
CA LEU A 110 -6.49 -11.22 7.07
C LEU A 110 -7.98 -11.03 6.75
N ILE A 111 -8.41 -11.27 5.51
CA ILE A 111 -9.81 -11.11 5.08
C ILE A 111 -10.48 -12.46 4.93
N GLY A 112 -9.69 -13.51 4.66
CA GLY A 112 -10.17 -14.85 4.37
C GLY A 112 -10.69 -14.99 2.94
N ALA A 113 -11.23 -16.19 2.66
CA ALA A 113 -11.75 -16.54 1.33
C ALA A 113 -13.04 -15.79 1.00
N THR A 114 -13.84 -15.42 1.99
CA THR A 114 -15.13 -14.74 1.81
C THR A 114 -15.09 -13.33 2.42
N PRO A 115 -14.81 -12.29 1.60
CA PRO A 115 -14.77 -10.92 2.10
C PRO A 115 -16.15 -10.46 2.62
N SER A 116 -16.21 -9.96 3.85
CA SER A 116 -17.40 -9.33 4.41
C SER A 116 -17.19 -7.85 4.66
N LEU A 117 -18.26 -7.05 4.55
CA LEU A 117 -18.19 -5.61 4.79
C LEU A 117 -17.82 -5.32 6.25
N SER A 118 -18.31 -6.10 7.19
CA SER A 118 -17.99 -5.98 8.63
C SER A 118 -16.48 -6.12 8.87
N LYS A 119 -15.85 -7.17 8.33
CA LYS A 119 -14.40 -7.39 8.48
C LYS A 119 -13.57 -6.30 7.82
N ILE A 120 -14.00 -5.81 6.66
CA ILE A 120 -13.34 -4.69 5.98
C ILE A 120 -13.44 -3.42 6.80
N LYS A 121 -14.62 -3.10 7.37
CA LYS A 121 -14.82 -1.93 8.23
C LYS A 121 -13.98 -2.02 9.51
N GLU A 122 -13.92 -3.18 10.14
CA GLU A 122 -13.07 -3.41 11.31
C GLU A 122 -11.59 -3.08 11.01
N LEU A 123 -11.03 -3.70 9.97
CA LEU A 123 -9.64 -3.45 9.57
C LEU A 123 -9.40 -2.00 9.11
N TYR A 124 -10.37 -1.39 8.45
CA TYR A 124 -10.31 0.00 8.01
C TYR A 124 -10.24 0.94 9.21
N THR A 125 -11.15 0.78 10.18
CA THR A 125 -11.20 1.59 11.40
C THR A 125 -9.93 1.42 12.24
N ALA A 126 -9.47 0.19 12.44
CA ALA A 126 -8.26 -0.10 13.21
C ALA A 126 -6.99 0.55 12.62
N ARG A 127 -6.92 0.71 11.28
CA ARG A 127 -5.75 1.26 10.58
C ARG A 127 -5.83 2.77 10.36
N MET A 128 -7.02 3.36 10.44
CA MET A 128 -7.25 4.76 10.12
C MET A 128 -6.36 5.73 10.93
N PRO A 129 -6.13 5.54 12.25
CA PRO A 129 -5.24 6.42 13.00
C PRO A 129 -3.82 6.51 12.44
N ARG A 130 -3.33 5.42 11.81
CA ARG A 130 -1.99 5.40 11.20
C ARG A 130 -1.98 5.95 9.77
N TYR A 131 -3.08 5.79 9.04
CA TYR A 131 -3.23 6.33 7.69
C TYR A 131 -3.45 7.85 7.68
N SER A 132 -4.19 8.39 8.65
CA SER A 132 -4.49 9.83 8.73
C SER A 132 -3.27 10.72 8.94
N HIS A 133 -2.14 10.14 9.40
CA HIS A 133 -0.87 10.85 9.53
C HIS A 133 -0.02 10.83 8.24
N SER A 134 -0.60 10.50 7.09
CA SER A 134 0.07 10.60 5.80
C SER A 134 0.27 12.06 5.38
N ASP A 135 1.32 12.32 4.58
CA ASP A 135 1.66 13.66 4.12
C ASP A 135 0.66 14.20 3.09
N TYR A 136 -0.03 13.27 2.43
CA TYR A 136 -1.14 13.57 1.52
C TYR A 136 -2.21 12.47 1.57
N VAL A 137 -3.48 12.89 1.55
CA VAL A 137 -4.64 11.98 1.46
C VAL A 137 -5.39 12.27 0.17
N VAL A 138 -5.56 11.24 -0.66
CA VAL A 138 -6.41 11.30 -1.86
C VAL A 138 -7.75 10.63 -1.54
N GLU A 139 -8.83 11.40 -1.51
CA GLU A 139 -10.20 10.88 -1.38
C GLU A 139 -10.60 10.25 -2.74
N ALA A 140 -10.32 8.96 -2.88
CA ALA A 140 -10.44 8.26 -4.16
C ALA A 140 -11.82 7.64 -4.40
N GLN A 141 -12.85 8.14 -3.71
CA GLN A 141 -14.23 7.72 -3.96
C GLN A 141 -14.61 8.13 -5.38
N ASP A 142 -15.13 7.16 -6.16
CA ASP A 142 -15.62 7.34 -7.53
C ASP A 142 -14.59 7.91 -8.54
N MET A 143 -13.31 7.93 -8.16
CA MET A 143 -12.23 8.36 -9.03
C MET A 143 -11.67 7.19 -9.87
N SER A 144 -11.38 7.50 -11.13
CA SER A 144 -10.56 6.64 -11.98
C SER A 144 -9.11 6.61 -11.50
N THR A 145 -8.37 5.57 -11.87
CA THR A 145 -6.93 5.47 -11.58
C THR A 145 -6.15 6.65 -12.16
N ALA A 146 -6.54 7.16 -13.33
CA ALA A 146 -5.88 8.31 -13.96
C ALA A 146 -6.05 9.57 -13.11
N GLN A 147 -7.26 9.85 -12.65
CA GLN A 147 -7.52 11.00 -11.79
C GLN A 147 -6.73 10.95 -10.47
N VAL A 148 -6.63 9.78 -9.84
CA VAL A 148 -5.80 9.60 -8.62
C VAL A 148 -4.33 9.86 -8.92
N VAL A 149 -3.80 9.33 -10.03
CA VAL A 149 -2.41 9.55 -10.46
C VAL A 149 -2.15 11.03 -10.70
N ASP A 150 -3.07 11.72 -11.38
CA ASP A 150 -2.93 13.15 -11.68
C ASP A 150 -2.93 14.01 -10.41
N GLN A 151 -3.82 13.71 -9.46
CA GLN A 151 -3.84 14.41 -8.16
C GLN A 151 -2.52 14.23 -7.39
N ILE A 152 -1.97 13.02 -7.34
CA ILE A 152 -0.71 12.77 -6.65
C ILE A 152 0.44 13.50 -7.35
N ALA A 153 0.51 13.44 -8.68
CA ALA A 153 1.55 14.13 -9.47
C ALA A 153 1.49 15.65 -9.28
N GLN A 154 0.30 16.24 -9.28
CA GLN A 154 0.11 17.67 -9.01
C GLN A 154 0.55 18.03 -7.58
N TRP A 155 0.23 17.21 -6.58
CA TRP A 155 0.66 17.46 -5.22
C TRP A 155 2.19 17.40 -5.08
N LEU A 156 2.86 16.41 -5.69
CA LEU A 156 4.32 16.32 -5.71
C LEU A 156 4.96 17.55 -6.35
N HIS A 157 4.43 17.98 -7.49
CA HIS A 157 4.89 19.20 -8.19
C HIS A 157 4.72 20.46 -7.33
N LYS A 158 3.52 20.65 -6.74
CA LYS A 158 3.22 21.80 -5.86
C LYS A 158 4.11 21.86 -4.62
N LYS A 159 4.57 20.72 -4.14
CA LYS A 159 5.50 20.61 -3.00
C LYS A 159 6.98 20.66 -3.40
N ASN A 160 7.30 20.83 -4.68
CA ASN A 160 8.66 20.77 -5.23
C ASN A 160 9.42 19.48 -4.83
N ILE A 161 8.69 18.36 -4.66
CA ILE A 161 9.29 17.07 -4.35
C ILE A 161 9.93 16.54 -5.63
N LYS A 162 11.26 16.43 -5.61
CA LYS A 162 12.04 15.76 -6.66
C LYS A 162 12.26 14.30 -6.25
N LEU A 163 12.00 13.39 -7.16
CA LEU A 163 12.25 11.97 -7.02
C LEU A 163 13.44 11.56 -7.85
#